data_7ebdd7d813f895bc3e99f4b3823d0fe3
#
_entry.id   7ebdd7d813f895bc3e99f4b3823d0fe3
#
_cell.length_a   1.000
_cell.length_b   1.000
_cell.length_c   1.000
_cell.angle_alpha   90.00
_cell.angle_beta   90.00
_cell.angle_gamma   90.00
#
_symmetry.space_group_name_H-M   'P 1'
#
loop_
_entity.id
_entity.type
_entity.pdbx_description
1 polymer ?
#
loop_
_entity_poly.entity_id
_entity_poly.type
_entity_poly.pdbx_seq_one_letter_code
_entity_poly.pdbx_strand_id
1 'polypeptide(L)'
;MAKWSKDDMARRVARDIADGMVVNLGIGMPTLVANHLGADREVMMHSENGVLGFGPAPRAGEEDFDLINAGKQPVTLLPGGCFFHHADSFAMMRGGHLDVCVLGAFQVAGNGDLANWHTGAPDAIPAVGGAMDLAIGARRTWVMMEHTTKSGEPKIVAQCTYPLTGLACVSRVYTDLAVIDLTAEGAKVLDLA
;
A
#
# COMPACT_ATOMS: atom_id res chain seq x y z
N MET A 1 19.90 -16.66 0.56
CA MET A 1 19.74 -15.35 -0.07
C MET A 1 19.58 -14.32 1.03
N ALA A 2 20.20 -13.15 0.88
CA ALA A 2 19.91 -12.01 1.73
C ALA A 2 18.42 -11.64 1.56
N LYS A 3 17.81 -11.08 2.61
CA LYS A 3 16.42 -10.61 2.57
C LYS A 3 16.42 -9.12 2.88
N TRP A 4 15.64 -8.37 2.17
CA TRP A 4 15.37 -6.98 2.56
C TRP A 4 14.59 -6.93 3.87
N SER A 5 14.96 -6.00 4.73
CA SER A 5 14.14 -5.63 5.88
C SER A 5 12.87 -4.93 5.41
N LYS A 6 11.88 -4.78 6.32
CA LYS A 6 10.67 -3.99 6.01
C LYS A 6 11.00 -2.55 5.64
N ASP A 7 12.05 -2.00 6.25
CA ASP A 7 12.53 -0.65 5.96
C ASP A 7 13.17 -0.56 4.57
N ASP A 8 13.96 -1.57 4.16
CA ASP A 8 14.53 -1.64 2.82
C ASP A 8 13.45 -1.77 1.74
N MET A 9 12.43 -2.61 1.98
CA MET A 9 11.27 -2.71 1.10
C MET A 9 10.54 -1.36 0.96
N ALA A 10 10.30 -0.67 2.07
CA ALA A 10 9.64 0.64 2.07
C ALA A 10 10.47 1.69 1.30
N ARG A 11 11.78 1.69 1.49
CA ARG A 11 12.72 2.54 0.73
C ARG A 11 12.67 2.23 -0.75
N ARG A 12 12.55 0.94 -1.10
CA ARG A 12 12.47 0.51 -2.51
C ARG A 12 11.16 0.99 -3.16
N VAL A 13 10.03 0.89 -2.46
CA VAL A 13 8.74 1.44 -2.92
C VAL A 13 8.84 2.96 -3.11
N ALA A 14 9.39 3.68 -2.12
CA ALA A 14 9.54 5.13 -2.17
C ALA A 14 10.35 5.62 -3.38
N ARG A 15 11.36 4.87 -3.83
CA ARG A 15 12.14 5.19 -5.04
C ARG A 15 11.32 5.15 -6.33
N ASP A 16 10.31 4.29 -6.39
CA ASP A 16 9.49 4.12 -7.58
C ASP A 16 8.30 5.10 -7.64
N ILE A 17 8.00 5.78 -6.54
CA ILE A 17 7.03 6.87 -6.51
C ILE A 17 7.69 8.09 -7.17
N ALA A 18 7.07 8.65 -8.20
CA ALA A 18 7.57 9.85 -8.88
C ALA A 18 6.96 11.13 -8.28
N ASP A 19 7.63 12.26 -8.52
CA ASP A 19 7.10 13.56 -8.14
C ASP A 19 5.80 13.86 -8.88
N GLY A 20 4.89 14.59 -8.24
CA GLY A 20 3.57 14.91 -8.73
C GLY A 20 2.53 13.79 -8.53
N MET A 21 2.92 12.61 -8.02
CA MET A 21 1.97 11.52 -7.75
C MET A 21 1.13 11.77 -6.52
N VAL A 22 -0.14 11.37 -6.61
CA VAL A 22 -1.06 11.22 -5.47
C VAL A 22 -1.03 9.76 -5.03
N VAL A 23 -0.61 9.51 -3.79
CA VAL A 23 -0.31 8.17 -3.27
C VAL A 23 -1.12 7.86 -2.01
N ASN A 24 -1.74 6.68 -1.97
CA ASN A 24 -2.33 6.14 -0.75
C ASN A 24 -1.50 4.96 -0.23
N LEU A 25 -1.25 4.95 1.07
CA LEU A 25 -0.55 3.86 1.76
C LEU A 25 -1.52 3.10 2.66
N GLY A 26 -1.72 1.83 2.36
CA GLY A 26 -2.52 0.92 3.16
C GLY A 26 -1.92 0.69 4.55
N ILE A 27 -2.78 0.22 5.47
CA ILE A 27 -2.42 -0.04 6.87
C ILE A 27 -1.31 -1.12 6.96
N GLY A 28 -0.42 -0.97 7.91
CA GLY A 28 0.67 -1.92 8.19
C GLY A 28 1.99 -1.53 7.50
N MET A 29 2.68 -2.50 6.90
CA MET A 29 4.00 -2.24 6.26
C MET A 29 4.00 -1.07 5.26
N PRO A 30 3.00 -0.86 4.41
CA PRO A 30 2.99 0.25 3.46
C PRO A 30 3.15 1.63 4.11
N THR A 31 2.69 1.83 5.35
CA THR A 31 2.83 3.14 6.02
C THR A 31 4.28 3.57 6.21
N LEU A 32 5.23 2.61 6.26
CA LEU A 32 6.66 2.90 6.39
C LEU A 32 7.22 3.68 5.18
N VAL A 33 6.57 3.59 4.03
CA VAL A 33 7.02 4.26 2.80
C VAL A 33 7.08 5.77 2.97
N ALA A 34 6.13 6.36 3.72
CA ALA A 34 6.10 7.80 4.00
C ALA A 34 7.39 8.32 4.66
N ASN A 35 8.07 7.49 5.46
CA ASN A 35 9.31 7.87 6.13
C ASN A 35 10.52 7.97 5.17
N HIS A 36 10.38 7.47 3.95
CA HIS A 36 11.42 7.46 2.92
C HIS A 36 11.13 8.41 1.75
N LEU A 37 10.03 9.14 1.80
CA LEU A 37 9.73 10.22 0.87
C LEU A 37 10.40 11.49 1.44
N GLY A 38 11.47 11.94 0.79
CA GLY A 38 12.20 13.13 1.20
C GLY A 38 11.33 14.39 1.13
N ALA A 39 11.64 15.38 1.97
CA ALA A 39 10.93 16.67 1.99
C ALA A 39 11.10 17.49 0.69
N ASP A 40 12.04 17.10 -0.15
CA ASP A 40 12.32 17.64 -1.49
C ASP A 40 11.46 17.01 -2.59
N ARG A 41 10.65 15.98 -2.23
CA ARG A 41 9.78 15.26 -3.16
C ARG A 41 8.38 15.85 -3.15
N GLU A 42 7.88 16.17 -4.33
CA GLU A 42 6.49 16.67 -4.51
C GLU A 42 5.50 15.49 -4.62
N VAL A 43 5.36 14.71 -3.55
CA VAL A 43 4.41 13.60 -3.47
C VAL A 43 3.24 13.99 -2.56
N MET A 44 2.03 13.86 -3.08
CA MET A 44 0.82 14.16 -2.32
C MET A 44 0.28 12.89 -1.65
N MET A 45 0.45 12.78 -0.35
CA MET A 45 -0.02 11.64 0.42
C MET A 45 -1.51 11.79 0.74
N HIS A 46 -2.30 10.80 0.36
CA HIS A 46 -3.73 10.69 0.63
C HIS A 46 -3.99 9.65 1.72
N SER A 47 -4.85 9.96 2.67
CA SER A 47 -5.34 9.01 3.67
C SER A 47 -6.86 8.90 3.63
N GLU A 48 -7.39 7.67 3.62
CA GLU A 48 -8.83 7.40 3.44
C GLU A 48 -9.72 8.03 4.53
N ASN A 49 -9.18 8.31 5.70
CA ASN A 49 -9.89 8.99 6.78
C ASN A 49 -10.11 10.50 6.56
N GLY A 50 -9.56 11.08 5.48
CA GLY A 50 -9.85 12.46 5.08
C GLY A 50 -8.69 13.44 5.28
N VAL A 51 -7.45 13.00 5.05
CA VAL A 51 -6.25 13.85 5.07
C VAL A 51 -5.55 13.78 3.72
N LEU A 52 -5.18 14.92 3.16
CA LEU A 52 -4.34 15.03 1.97
C LEU A 52 -3.12 15.88 2.30
N GLY A 53 -1.95 15.49 1.79
CA GLY A 53 -0.71 16.20 2.03
C GLY A 53 -0.16 15.99 3.44
N PHE A 54 -0.39 14.80 4.04
CA PHE A 54 0.31 14.45 5.27
C PHE A 54 1.77 14.08 5.00
N GLY A 55 2.61 14.32 5.99
CA GLY A 55 4.05 14.03 5.95
C GLY A 55 4.45 12.81 6.82
N PRO A 56 5.73 12.71 7.15
CA PRO A 56 6.25 11.64 7.99
C PRO A 56 5.69 11.67 9.41
N ALA A 57 5.97 10.62 10.17
CA ALA A 57 5.67 10.59 11.61
C ALA A 57 6.32 11.78 12.34
N PRO A 58 5.64 12.40 13.30
CA PRO A 58 6.22 13.45 14.14
C PRO A 58 7.37 12.91 15.00
N ARG A 59 8.17 13.82 15.56
CA ARG A 59 9.17 13.44 16.56
C ARG A 59 8.48 12.95 17.83
N ALA A 60 9.15 12.09 18.57
CA ALA A 60 8.63 11.61 19.86
C ALA A 60 8.34 12.80 20.80
N GLY A 61 7.12 12.89 21.31
CA GLY A 61 6.63 13.96 22.17
C GLY A 61 6.03 15.16 21.43
N GLU A 62 6.00 15.13 20.09
CA GLU A 62 5.36 16.16 19.24
C GLU A 62 4.09 15.61 18.54
N GLU A 63 3.60 14.43 18.98
CA GLU A 63 2.44 13.78 18.39
C GLU A 63 1.16 14.58 18.66
N ASP A 64 0.43 14.87 17.58
CA ASP A 64 -0.96 15.30 17.62
C ASP A 64 -1.86 14.09 17.39
N PHE A 65 -2.55 13.64 18.43
CA PHE A 65 -3.40 12.44 18.35
C PHE A 65 -4.72 12.68 17.63
N ASP A 66 -5.06 13.91 17.27
CA ASP A 66 -6.18 14.26 16.39
C ASP A 66 -5.73 14.26 14.91
N LEU A 67 -4.41 14.28 14.64
CA LEU A 67 -3.83 14.21 13.31
C LEU A 67 -3.21 12.83 13.07
N ILE A 68 -4.03 11.90 12.62
CA ILE A 68 -3.65 10.51 12.39
C ILE A 68 -3.97 10.05 10.96
N ASN A 69 -3.19 9.08 10.46
CA ASN A 69 -3.53 8.38 9.21
C ASN A 69 -4.62 7.31 9.44
N ALA A 70 -5.05 6.64 8.38
CA ALA A 70 -6.03 5.56 8.44
C ALA A 70 -5.57 4.36 9.29
N GLY A 71 -4.25 4.20 9.49
CA GLY A 71 -3.66 3.21 10.41
C GLY A 71 -3.63 3.65 11.88
N LYS A 72 -4.25 4.78 12.21
CA LYS A 72 -4.28 5.37 13.57
C LYS A 72 -2.90 5.77 14.09
N GLN A 73 -1.97 6.06 13.20
CA GLN A 73 -0.64 6.52 13.55
C GLN A 73 -0.57 8.04 13.40
N PRO A 74 0.01 8.78 14.37
CA PRO A 74 0.25 10.21 14.24
C PRO A 74 1.10 10.52 13.01
N VAL A 75 0.71 11.56 12.29
CA VAL A 75 1.43 12.08 11.12
C VAL A 75 1.63 13.58 11.25
N THR A 76 2.49 14.16 10.43
CA THR A 76 2.59 15.61 10.27
C THR A 76 1.73 16.09 9.12
N LEU A 77 1.38 17.36 9.07
CA LEU A 77 0.72 18.00 7.93
C LEU A 77 1.73 18.89 7.20
N LEU A 78 1.93 18.65 5.92
CA LEU A 78 2.81 19.46 5.09
C LEU A 78 2.13 20.78 4.69
N PRO A 79 2.89 21.83 4.33
CA PRO A 79 2.32 23.06 3.79
C PRO A 79 1.43 22.77 2.58
N GLY A 80 0.19 23.27 2.62
CA GLY A 80 -0.82 22.98 1.59
C GLY A 80 -1.67 21.74 1.84
N GLY A 81 -1.35 20.95 2.88
CA GLY A 81 -2.18 19.83 3.31
C GLY A 81 -3.55 20.29 3.80
N CYS A 82 -4.55 19.43 3.66
CA CYS A 82 -5.94 19.76 4.02
C CYS A 82 -6.69 18.54 4.57
N PHE A 83 -7.79 18.86 5.26
CA PHE A 83 -8.75 17.88 5.75
C PHE A 83 -10.03 17.96 4.93
N PHE A 84 -10.69 16.83 4.75
CA PHE A 84 -11.95 16.74 4.03
C PHE A 84 -12.81 15.59 4.59
N HIS A 85 -14.07 15.56 4.21
CA HIS A 85 -15.00 14.55 4.69
C HIS A 85 -14.61 13.17 4.18
N HIS A 86 -14.82 12.15 4.99
CA HIS A 86 -14.52 10.74 4.66
C HIS A 86 -15.17 10.29 3.33
N ALA A 87 -16.39 10.73 3.04
CA ALA A 87 -17.06 10.45 1.76
C ALA A 87 -16.32 11.05 0.56
N ASP A 88 -15.72 12.23 0.68
CA ASP A 88 -14.93 12.85 -0.38
C ASP A 88 -13.65 12.07 -0.64
N SER A 89 -13.05 11.50 0.42
CA SER A 89 -11.91 10.60 0.29
C SER A 89 -12.24 9.40 -0.62
N PHE A 90 -13.37 8.74 -0.40
CA PHE A 90 -13.82 7.64 -1.24
C PHE A 90 -14.23 8.08 -2.64
N ALA A 91 -14.79 9.29 -2.79
CA ALA A 91 -15.03 9.85 -4.12
C ALA A 91 -13.74 10.08 -4.91
N MET A 92 -12.66 10.54 -4.26
CA MET A 92 -11.33 10.67 -4.88
C MET A 92 -10.78 9.31 -5.31
N MET A 93 -10.87 8.28 -4.45
CA MET A 93 -10.44 6.92 -4.78
C MET A 93 -11.21 6.38 -5.99
N ARG A 94 -12.55 6.37 -5.94
CA ARG A 94 -13.42 5.85 -6.99
C ARG A 94 -13.34 6.66 -8.29
N GLY A 95 -13.01 7.94 -8.19
CA GLY A 95 -12.84 8.85 -9.32
C GLY A 95 -11.52 8.68 -10.07
N GLY A 96 -10.63 7.77 -9.64
CA GLY A 96 -9.32 7.54 -10.29
C GLY A 96 -8.31 8.68 -10.05
N HIS A 97 -8.45 9.41 -8.95
CA HIS A 97 -7.56 10.53 -8.62
C HIS A 97 -6.28 10.10 -7.88
N LEU A 98 -6.16 8.82 -7.53
CA LEU A 98 -4.92 8.26 -6.97
C LEU A 98 -4.05 7.67 -8.10
N ASP A 99 -2.80 8.08 -8.18
CA ASP A 99 -1.84 7.51 -9.14
C ASP A 99 -1.37 6.14 -8.71
N VAL A 100 -1.18 5.95 -7.40
CA VAL A 100 -0.73 4.69 -6.80
C VAL A 100 -1.42 4.46 -5.46
N CYS A 101 -1.88 3.25 -5.23
CA CYS A 101 -2.08 2.75 -3.88
C CYS A 101 -1.09 1.61 -3.58
N VAL A 102 -0.54 1.57 -2.37
CA VAL A 102 0.34 0.51 -1.88
C VAL A 102 -0.38 -0.26 -0.79
N LEU A 103 -0.67 -1.53 -1.01
CA LEU A 103 -1.46 -2.36 -0.10
C LEU A 103 -0.63 -3.53 0.44
N GLY A 104 -0.93 -3.99 1.65
CA GLY A 104 -0.51 -5.30 2.12
C GLY A 104 -1.34 -6.42 1.46
N ALA A 105 -0.81 -7.65 1.42
CA ALA A 105 -1.57 -8.78 0.91
C ALA A 105 -1.34 -10.08 1.70
N PHE A 106 -2.33 -10.95 1.69
CA PHE A 106 -2.21 -12.35 2.08
C PHE A 106 -1.74 -13.19 0.88
N GLN A 107 -2.34 -12.96 -0.29
CA GLN A 107 -1.94 -13.58 -1.55
C GLN A 107 -2.10 -12.60 -2.71
N VAL A 108 -1.24 -12.76 -3.71
CA VAL A 108 -1.36 -12.12 -5.03
C VAL A 108 -1.21 -13.21 -6.09
N ALA A 109 -2.13 -13.29 -7.04
CA ALA A 109 -2.01 -14.23 -8.14
C ALA A 109 -1.21 -13.65 -9.30
N GLY A 110 -0.67 -14.54 -10.14
CA GLY A 110 0.14 -14.14 -11.31
C GLY A 110 -0.62 -13.29 -12.33
N ASN A 111 -1.94 -13.34 -12.36
CA ASN A 111 -2.81 -12.51 -13.18
C ASN A 111 -3.17 -11.14 -12.53
N GLY A 112 -2.61 -10.83 -11.35
CA GLY A 112 -2.86 -9.59 -10.63
C GLY A 112 -4.06 -9.60 -9.69
N ASP A 113 -4.70 -10.75 -9.43
CA ASP A 113 -5.75 -10.84 -8.42
C ASP A 113 -5.17 -10.60 -7.02
N LEU A 114 -5.91 -9.88 -6.18
CA LEU A 114 -5.51 -9.50 -4.83
C LEU A 114 -6.44 -10.12 -3.79
N ALA A 115 -5.86 -10.73 -2.75
CA ALA A 115 -6.57 -11.17 -1.55
C ALA A 115 -5.87 -10.61 -0.31
N ASN A 116 -6.54 -9.71 0.43
CA ASN A 116 -5.92 -9.04 1.58
C ASN A 116 -6.85 -8.75 2.77
N TRP A 117 -8.11 -9.19 2.74
CA TRP A 117 -9.07 -8.80 3.78
C TRP A 117 -9.58 -9.96 4.65
N HIS A 118 -9.46 -11.22 4.18
CA HIS A 118 -9.92 -12.40 4.90
C HIS A 118 -9.14 -13.65 4.48
N THR A 119 -8.83 -14.52 5.42
CA THR A 119 -8.09 -15.77 5.15
C THR A 119 -8.98 -16.98 4.94
N GLY A 120 -10.29 -16.84 5.07
CA GLY A 120 -11.24 -17.95 5.02
C GLY A 120 -11.33 -18.76 6.32
N ALA A 121 -10.48 -18.50 7.32
CA ALA A 121 -10.56 -19.19 8.60
C ALA A 121 -11.87 -18.83 9.34
N PRO A 122 -12.51 -19.78 10.04
CA PRO A 122 -13.82 -19.55 10.69
C PRO A 122 -13.78 -18.46 11.78
N ASP A 123 -12.62 -18.23 12.39
CA ASP A 123 -12.36 -17.26 13.45
C ASP A 123 -11.68 -15.97 12.95
N ALA A 124 -11.43 -15.88 11.64
CA ALA A 124 -10.82 -14.69 11.06
C ALA A 124 -11.81 -13.52 11.05
N ILE A 125 -11.39 -12.38 11.59
CA ILE A 125 -12.17 -11.15 11.56
C ILE A 125 -12.00 -10.51 10.18
N PRO A 126 -13.07 -10.29 9.40
CA PRO A 126 -12.98 -9.58 8.14
C PRO A 126 -12.51 -8.13 8.35
N ALA A 127 -11.56 -7.69 7.57
CA ALA A 127 -10.98 -6.34 7.68
C ALA A 127 -10.82 -5.71 6.28
N VAL A 128 -11.94 -5.55 5.57
CA VAL A 128 -11.92 -5.02 4.19
C VAL A 128 -11.59 -3.52 4.17
N GLY A 129 -12.14 -2.72 5.08
CA GLY A 129 -11.95 -1.27 5.09
C GLY A 129 -12.16 -0.65 3.70
N GLY A 130 -11.27 0.25 3.30
CA GLY A 130 -11.23 0.86 1.96
C GLY A 130 -10.44 0.05 0.92
N ALA A 131 -9.98 -1.16 1.23
CA ALA A 131 -9.06 -1.89 0.36
C ALA A 131 -9.62 -2.19 -1.03
N MET A 132 -10.92 -2.52 -1.14
CA MET A 132 -11.57 -2.78 -2.44
C MET A 132 -11.64 -1.50 -3.29
N ASP A 133 -12.00 -0.37 -2.69
CA ASP A 133 -12.08 0.93 -3.37
C ASP A 133 -10.68 1.39 -3.81
N LEU A 134 -9.67 1.20 -2.98
CA LEU A 134 -8.28 1.50 -3.31
C LEU A 134 -7.76 0.62 -4.44
N ALA A 135 -7.99 -0.69 -4.35
CA ALA A 135 -7.49 -1.66 -5.33
C ALA A 135 -8.04 -1.43 -6.74
N ILE A 136 -9.29 -0.97 -6.86
CA ILE A 136 -9.97 -0.77 -8.15
C ILE A 136 -9.92 0.70 -8.59
N GLY A 137 -9.94 1.64 -7.66
CA GLY A 137 -10.02 3.07 -7.96
C GLY A 137 -8.67 3.72 -8.25
N ALA A 138 -7.57 3.24 -7.69
CA ALA A 138 -6.25 3.76 -8.02
C ALA A 138 -5.82 3.36 -9.45
N ARG A 139 -5.08 4.24 -10.12
CA ARG A 139 -4.54 3.96 -11.47
C ARG A 139 -3.55 2.80 -11.47
N ARG A 140 -2.83 2.62 -10.37
CA ARG A 140 -1.90 1.49 -10.15
C ARG A 140 -2.01 1.01 -8.72
N THR A 141 -2.13 -0.30 -8.57
CA THR A 141 -2.09 -0.97 -7.27
C THR A 141 -0.79 -1.72 -7.15
N TRP A 142 0.01 -1.34 -6.15
CA TRP A 142 1.23 -2.03 -5.76
C TRP A 142 1.00 -2.78 -4.46
N VAL A 143 1.66 -3.91 -4.32
CA VAL A 143 1.61 -4.70 -3.09
C VAL A 143 2.98 -4.72 -2.43
N MET A 144 3.00 -4.52 -1.10
CA MET A 144 4.18 -4.68 -0.25
C MET A 144 3.90 -5.77 0.79
N MET A 145 4.61 -6.90 0.70
CA MET A 145 4.38 -8.07 1.55
C MET A 145 5.64 -8.93 1.69
N GLU A 146 5.71 -9.79 2.70
CA GLU A 146 6.70 -10.86 2.74
C GLU A 146 6.42 -11.87 1.60
N HIS A 147 7.47 -12.45 1.01
CA HIS A 147 7.35 -13.36 -0.13
C HIS A 147 6.67 -14.67 0.24
N THR A 148 6.89 -15.12 1.47
CA THR A 148 6.29 -16.36 2.02
C THR A 148 5.56 -16.08 3.32
N THR A 149 4.71 -17.01 3.72
CA THR A 149 4.14 -17.06 5.07
C THR A 149 5.22 -17.44 6.09
N LYS A 150 4.90 -17.37 7.39
CA LYS A 150 5.79 -17.83 8.47
C LYS A 150 6.08 -19.34 8.39
N SER A 151 5.18 -20.12 7.77
CA SER A 151 5.33 -21.55 7.52
C SER A 151 6.12 -21.86 6.23
N GLY A 152 6.53 -20.82 5.46
CA GLY A 152 7.27 -20.98 4.22
C GLY A 152 6.42 -21.12 2.95
N GLU A 153 5.08 -21.05 3.07
CA GLU A 153 4.20 -21.13 1.91
C GLU A 153 4.28 -19.87 1.04
N PRO A 154 4.27 -20.00 -0.30
CA PRO A 154 4.34 -18.85 -1.19
C PRO A 154 3.08 -17.98 -1.08
N LYS A 155 3.27 -16.66 -1.12
CA LYS A 155 2.18 -15.67 -1.14
C LYS A 155 1.92 -15.14 -2.55
N ILE A 156 2.87 -15.31 -3.47
CA ILE A 156 2.64 -15.15 -4.90
C ILE A 156 2.25 -16.52 -5.42
N VAL A 157 1.03 -16.63 -5.95
CA VAL A 157 0.37 -17.90 -6.27
C VAL A 157 -0.14 -17.92 -7.71
N ALA A 158 -0.43 -19.09 -8.25
CA ALA A 158 -1.06 -19.19 -9.57
C ALA A 158 -2.51 -18.66 -9.53
N GLN A 159 -3.24 -18.96 -8.45
CA GLN A 159 -4.60 -18.50 -8.20
C GLN A 159 -4.78 -18.27 -6.70
N CYS A 160 -5.40 -17.15 -6.32
CA CYS A 160 -5.75 -16.88 -4.92
C CYS A 160 -6.75 -17.90 -4.39
N THR A 161 -6.49 -18.40 -3.18
CA THR A 161 -7.39 -19.32 -2.45
C THR A 161 -8.23 -18.61 -1.40
N TYR A 162 -7.85 -17.38 -1.04
CA TYR A 162 -8.60 -16.53 -0.13
C TYR A 162 -9.59 -15.65 -0.87
N PRO A 163 -10.63 -15.14 -0.20
CA PRO A 163 -11.60 -14.20 -0.79
C PRO A 163 -10.91 -13.00 -1.41
N LEU A 164 -11.27 -12.69 -2.65
CA LEU A 164 -10.62 -11.62 -3.41
C LEU A 164 -11.03 -10.23 -2.90
N THR A 165 -10.08 -9.31 -2.95
CA THR A 165 -10.24 -7.87 -2.76
C THR A 165 -10.47 -7.18 -4.10
N GLY A 166 -9.73 -7.57 -5.13
CA GLY A 166 -9.82 -7.05 -6.48
C GLY A 166 -9.31 -8.05 -7.50
N LEU A 167 -9.87 -7.98 -8.71
CA LEU A 167 -9.49 -8.81 -9.85
C LEU A 167 -8.49 -8.06 -10.73
N ALA A 168 -7.41 -8.72 -11.12
CA ALA A 168 -6.40 -8.23 -12.06
C ALA A 168 -5.96 -6.77 -11.80
N CYS A 169 -5.91 -6.36 -10.52
CA CYS A 169 -5.65 -4.97 -10.13
C CYS A 169 -4.18 -4.71 -9.78
N VAL A 170 -3.44 -5.73 -9.33
CA VAL A 170 -2.05 -5.58 -8.91
C VAL A 170 -1.14 -5.52 -10.12
N SER A 171 -0.37 -4.44 -10.24
CA SER A 171 0.62 -4.26 -11.30
C SER A 171 2.06 -4.54 -10.86
N ARG A 172 2.35 -4.41 -9.54
CA ARG A 172 3.70 -4.63 -9.00
C ARG A 172 3.66 -5.15 -7.58
N VAL A 173 4.58 -6.07 -7.28
CA VAL A 173 4.74 -6.67 -5.94
C VAL A 173 6.16 -6.42 -5.44
N TYR A 174 6.27 -5.84 -4.25
CA TYR A 174 7.52 -5.68 -3.50
C TYR A 174 7.53 -6.69 -2.35
N THR A 175 8.52 -7.55 -2.36
CA THR A 175 8.71 -8.56 -1.30
C THR A 175 10.07 -8.40 -0.64
N ASP A 176 10.31 -9.14 0.43
CA ASP A 176 11.61 -9.24 1.08
C ASP A 176 12.69 -9.92 0.21
N LEU A 177 12.32 -10.48 -0.96
CA LEU A 177 13.23 -11.15 -1.89
C LEU A 177 13.38 -10.44 -3.25
N ALA A 178 12.33 -9.76 -3.72
CA ALA A 178 12.32 -9.23 -5.09
C ALA A 178 11.28 -8.12 -5.27
N VAL A 179 11.48 -7.32 -6.32
CA VAL A 179 10.47 -6.48 -6.95
C VAL A 179 10.02 -7.14 -8.25
N ILE A 180 8.72 -7.32 -8.43
CA ILE A 180 8.14 -8.08 -9.52
C ILE A 180 7.00 -7.29 -10.16
N ASP A 181 7.08 -7.01 -11.46
CA ASP A 181 5.96 -6.51 -12.25
C ASP A 181 5.09 -7.69 -12.71
N LEU A 182 3.77 -7.50 -12.60
CA LEU A 182 2.79 -8.41 -13.18
C LEU A 182 2.27 -7.82 -14.48
N THR A 183 2.51 -8.51 -15.59
CA THR A 183 2.18 -8.06 -16.95
C THR A 183 1.32 -9.10 -17.65
N ALA A 184 0.76 -8.74 -18.80
CA ALA A 184 -0.01 -9.67 -19.62
C ALA A 184 0.84 -10.87 -20.10
N GLU A 185 2.17 -10.67 -20.24
CA GLU A 185 3.12 -11.71 -20.65
C GLU A 185 3.61 -12.55 -19.46
N GLY A 186 3.25 -12.19 -18.23
CA GLY A 186 3.64 -12.88 -17.01
C GLY A 186 4.39 -12.01 -16.01
N ALA A 187 5.01 -12.64 -15.03
CA ALA A 187 5.76 -11.98 -13.97
C ALA A 187 7.19 -11.64 -14.46
N LYS A 188 7.58 -10.38 -14.29
CA LYS A 188 8.92 -9.87 -14.63
C LYS A 188 9.64 -9.41 -13.36
N VAL A 189 10.74 -10.05 -13.02
CA VAL A 189 11.61 -9.62 -11.91
C VAL A 189 12.37 -8.36 -12.34
N LEU A 190 12.27 -7.31 -11.52
CA LEU A 190 12.95 -6.03 -11.74
C LEU A 190 14.19 -5.88 -10.88
N ASP A 191 14.14 -6.39 -9.64
CA ASP A 191 15.21 -6.25 -8.66
C ASP A 191 15.20 -7.44 -7.69
N LEU A 192 16.36 -7.77 -7.12
CA LEU A 192 16.56 -8.87 -6.17
C LEU A 192 17.24 -8.35 -4.89
N ALA A 193 16.92 -8.98 -3.75
CA ALA A 193 17.52 -8.68 -2.46
C ALA A 193 18.96 -9.17 -2.34
#